data_4db09518456b829006358ecad1eb9131
#
_entry.id   4db09518456b829006358ecad1eb9131
#
_cell.length_a   1.000
_cell.length_b   1.000
_cell.length_c   1.000
_cell.angle_alpha   90.00
_cell.angle_beta   90.00
_cell.angle_gamma   90.00
#
_symmetry.space_group_name_H-M   'P 1'
#
loop_
_entity.id
_entity.type
_entity.pdbx_description
1 polymer ?
#
loop_
_entity_poly.entity_id
_entity_poly.type
_entity_poly.pdbx_seq_one_letter_code
_entity_poly.pdbx_strand_id
1 'polypeptide(L)'
;MAVIIVEPVEAGAAWLAHALAGLDQRILRTASPDEAMGAIATEGREVLAALVGSGLDDEQALGLASRLQQAAPEVAVVLLRQRESGQMLRAALRFGVRDVLAASSDGETVRSSVSRAIELATSLRGRLAAGPGGARPEAPGGRPGEIITVFSAKGGCGKTFLATNLAVALAAGGTEVALVDLDLHFGDVAIVLQLFPTRTIQDAARERGLDARTLRSYLTPHHAGVWALAAPTEPPVADTVSASAVSTLLKLLRSSFAYVVVDTPAAVTDQVLAAFDESDAIALLATLDVPSIKNLKLTMQTMERLRYPPSRIRVIVNRADSRVGLRLPDVEKVLGTSVDLTIPSSRSVPISVNKGNPVLLEEPRGNVAEVIRRLAAEFAPATATEPAPPRPRRALFQRS
;
A
#
# COMPACT_ATOMS: atom_id res chain seq x y z
N MET A 1 10.75 23.39 10.25
CA MET A 1 10.09 22.76 9.11
C MET A 1 9.05 23.70 8.52
N ALA A 2 8.72 23.62 7.23
CA ALA A 2 7.90 24.62 6.55
C ALA A 2 6.84 23.98 5.65
N VAL A 3 5.74 24.74 5.44
CA VAL A 3 4.70 24.47 4.43
C VAL A 3 4.71 25.65 3.45
N ILE A 4 4.69 25.36 2.16
CA ILE A 4 4.60 26.38 1.11
C ILE A 4 3.16 26.49 0.65
N ILE A 5 2.62 27.70 0.64
CA ILE A 5 1.36 28.04 0.00
C ILE A 5 1.69 28.65 -1.36
N VAL A 6 1.07 28.12 -2.42
CA VAL A 6 1.23 28.61 -3.80
C VAL A 6 -0.11 29.13 -4.28
N GLU A 7 -0.33 30.43 -4.16
CA GLU A 7 -1.60 31.08 -4.49
C GLU A 7 -1.36 32.52 -4.96
N PRO A 8 -1.63 32.83 -6.23
CA PRO A 8 -1.39 34.17 -6.81
C PRO A 8 -2.35 35.23 -6.26
N VAL A 9 -3.52 34.84 -5.77
CA VAL A 9 -4.52 35.78 -5.24
C VAL A 9 -4.26 36.05 -3.77
N GLU A 10 -3.92 37.29 -3.40
CA GLU A 10 -3.55 37.67 -2.03
C GLU A 10 -4.60 37.27 -0.97
N ALA A 11 -5.89 37.49 -1.29
CA ALA A 11 -6.98 37.11 -0.40
C ALA A 11 -7.05 35.59 -0.18
N GLY A 12 -6.80 34.83 -1.25
CA GLY A 12 -6.71 33.35 -1.18
C GLY A 12 -5.51 32.90 -0.34
N ALA A 13 -4.34 33.47 -0.59
CA ALA A 13 -3.12 33.18 0.17
C ALA A 13 -3.27 33.51 1.67
N ALA A 14 -3.91 34.63 1.99
CA ALA A 14 -4.18 35.03 3.37
C ALA A 14 -5.15 34.06 4.05
N TRP A 15 -6.21 33.64 3.35
CA TRP A 15 -7.17 32.68 3.86
C TRP A 15 -6.52 31.30 4.11
N LEU A 16 -5.73 30.80 3.17
CA LEU A 16 -5.00 29.54 3.33
C LEU A 16 -4.02 29.59 4.50
N ALA A 17 -3.29 30.69 4.66
CA ALA A 17 -2.40 30.88 5.81
C ALA A 17 -3.15 30.90 7.13
N HIS A 18 -4.35 31.52 7.17
CA HIS A 18 -5.21 31.49 8.34
C HIS A 18 -5.77 30.08 8.62
N ALA A 19 -6.17 29.34 7.59
CA ALA A 19 -6.61 27.97 7.71
C ALA A 19 -5.52 27.03 8.31
N LEU A 20 -4.25 27.31 8.00
CA LEU A 20 -3.11 26.57 8.54
C LEU A 20 -2.62 27.14 9.89
N ALA A 21 -3.21 28.20 10.41
CA ALA A 21 -2.85 28.73 11.71
C ALA A 21 -3.09 27.66 12.79
N GLY A 22 -2.08 27.44 13.63
CA GLY A 22 -2.08 26.35 14.63
C GLY A 22 -1.33 25.09 14.22
N LEU A 23 -0.84 24.96 12.99
CA LEU A 23 0.22 24.02 12.67
C LEU A 23 1.55 24.56 13.22
N ASP A 24 2.33 23.67 13.83
CA ASP A 24 3.70 24.00 14.31
C ASP A 24 4.71 24.02 13.17
N GLN A 25 4.36 24.74 12.09
CA GLN A 25 5.15 24.84 10.86
C GLN A 25 5.27 26.29 10.40
N ARG A 26 6.44 26.66 9.87
CA ARG A 26 6.63 27.94 9.21
C ARG A 26 5.89 27.96 7.88
N ILE A 27 5.07 28.95 7.64
CA ILE A 27 4.32 29.10 6.40
C ILE A 27 5.06 30.05 5.47
N LEU A 28 5.42 29.56 4.29
CA LEU A 28 6.00 30.32 3.19
C LEU A 28 4.91 30.60 2.15
N ARG A 29 4.82 31.83 1.66
CA ARG A 29 3.86 32.21 0.62
C ARG A 29 4.58 32.50 -0.68
N THR A 30 4.07 31.95 -1.77
CA THR A 30 4.56 32.19 -3.13
C THR A 30 3.38 32.41 -4.06
N ALA A 31 3.55 33.26 -5.08
CA ALA A 31 2.50 33.61 -6.02
C ALA A 31 2.53 32.75 -7.30
N SER A 32 3.63 32.04 -7.55
CA SER A 32 3.79 31.26 -8.78
C SER A 32 4.49 29.91 -8.55
N PRO A 33 4.32 28.97 -9.49
CA PRO A 33 5.06 27.70 -9.49
C PRO A 33 6.58 27.87 -9.44
N ASP A 34 7.13 28.88 -10.14
CA ASP A 34 8.57 29.10 -10.20
C ASP A 34 9.13 29.66 -8.89
N GLU A 35 8.41 30.57 -8.24
CA GLU A 35 8.75 31.02 -6.88
C GLU A 35 8.72 29.87 -5.87
N ALA A 36 7.72 28.99 -5.96
CA ALA A 36 7.61 27.82 -5.10
C ALA A 36 8.81 26.88 -5.28
N MET A 37 9.20 26.59 -6.52
CA MET A 37 10.38 25.77 -6.81
C MET A 37 11.67 26.42 -6.31
N GLY A 38 11.81 27.75 -6.46
CA GLY A 38 12.95 28.51 -5.93
C GLY A 38 13.02 28.47 -4.40
N ALA A 39 11.87 28.64 -3.72
CA ALA A 39 11.79 28.53 -2.27
C ALA A 39 12.16 27.13 -1.78
N ILE A 40 11.68 26.07 -2.45
CA ILE A 40 12.02 24.68 -2.12
C ILE A 40 13.51 24.40 -2.35
N ALA A 41 14.09 24.92 -3.43
CA ALA A 41 15.53 24.78 -3.69
C ALA A 41 16.38 25.47 -2.61
N THR A 42 15.92 26.61 -2.07
CA THR A 42 16.62 27.38 -1.02
C THR A 42 16.45 26.73 0.36
N GLU A 43 15.23 26.35 0.74
CA GLU A 43 14.90 25.77 2.06
C GLU A 43 15.25 24.27 2.12
N GLY A 44 15.40 23.63 0.99
CA GLY A 44 15.76 22.23 0.87
C GLY A 44 14.83 21.30 1.67
N ARG A 45 15.42 20.47 2.52
CA ARG A 45 14.68 19.51 3.34
C ARG A 45 13.81 20.11 4.45
N GLU A 46 13.78 21.43 4.63
CA GLU A 46 12.90 22.08 5.61
C GLU A 46 11.43 22.07 5.14
N VAL A 47 11.16 22.01 3.82
CA VAL A 47 9.80 22.02 3.27
C VAL A 47 9.18 20.64 3.32
N LEU A 48 8.04 20.49 4.02
CA LEU A 48 7.31 19.22 4.19
C LEU A 48 6.13 19.08 3.23
N ALA A 49 5.43 20.19 2.95
CA ALA A 49 4.25 20.18 2.11
C ALA A 49 4.13 21.45 1.26
N ALA A 50 3.50 21.31 0.10
CA ALA A 50 3.07 22.40 -0.77
C ALA A 50 1.54 22.38 -0.90
N LEU A 51 0.87 23.44 -0.45
CA LEU A 51 -0.56 23.67 -0.59
C LEU A 51 -0.79 24.60 -1.78
N VAL A 52 -1.37 24.08 -2.84
CA VAL A 52 -1.60 24.81 -4.10
C VAL A 52 -3.05 25.28 -4.15
N GLY A 53 -3.24 26.58 -4.09
CA GLY A 53 -4.55 27.20 -4.06
C GLY A 53 -5.27 27.18 -5.42
N SER A 54 -6.52 27.57 -5.41
CA SER A 54 -7.41 27.53 -6.58
C SER A 54 -7.22 28.71 -7.54
N GLY A 55 -6.36 29.66 -7.21
CA GLY A 55 -6.00 30.78 -8.12
C GLY A 55 -5.06 30.39 -9.26
N LEU A 56 -4.38 29.24 -9.14
CA LEU A 56 -3.66 28.62 -10.25
C LEU A 56 -4.62 27.76 -11.09
N ASP A 57 -4.47 27.79 -12.41
CA ASP A 57 -5.21 26.86 -13.27
C ASP A 57 -4.73 25.40 -13.10
N ASP A 58 -5.49 24.47 -13.68
CA ASP A 58 -5.21 23.03 -13.50
C ASP A 58 -3.88 22.61 -14.14
N GLU A 59 -3.49 23.22 -15.25
CA GLU A 59 -2.23 22.92 -15.95
C GLU A 59 -1.03 23.38 -15.12
N GLN A 60 -1.08 24.59 -14.59
CA GLN A 60 -0.03 25.15 -13.72
C GLN A 60 0.13 24.35 -12.43
N ALA A 61 -0.98 23.96 -11.82
CA ALA A 61 -0.97 23.20 -10.58
C ALA A 61 -0.44 21.77 -10.76
N LEU A 62 -0.87 21.07 -11.80
CA LEU A 62 -0.36 19.74 -12.13
C LEU A 62 1.09 19.79 -12.62
N GLY A 63 1.46 20.84 -13.37
CA GLY A 63 2.84 21.09 -13.78
C GLY A 63 3.77 21.29 -12.58
N LEU A 64 3.33 22.05 -11.57
CA LEU A 64 4.08 22.21 -10.33
C LEU A 64 4.20 20.86 -9.57
N ALA A 65 3.10 20.13 -9.44
CA ALA A 65 3.12 18.81 -8.78
C ALA A 65 4.11 17.85 -9.48
N SER A 66 4.11 17.81 -10.81
CA SER A 66 5.07 17.02 -11.59
C SER A 66 6.52 17.42 -11.35
N ARG A 67 6.81 18.73 -11.33
CA ARG A 67 8.16 19.26 -11.05
C ARG A 67 8.61 18.92 -9.63
N LEU A 68 7.72 19.03 -8.66
CA LEU A 68 7.99 18.66 -7.26
C LEU A 68 8.27 17.17 -7.11
N GLN A 69 7.49 16.34 -7.78
CA GLN A 69 7.72 14.88 -7.75
C GLN A 69 9.10 14.51 -8.27
N GLN A 70 9.63 15.25 -9.28
CA GLN A 70 10.95 14.99 -9.84
C GLN A 70 12.09 15.56 -8.98
N ALA A 71 11.92 16.79 -8.47
CA ALA A 71 12.98 17.52 -7.78
C ALA A 71 13.01 17.31 -6.26
N ALA A 72 11.86 17.10 -5.63
CA ALA A 72 11.67 16.97 -4.19
C ALA A 72 10.50 16.01 -3.86
N PRO A 73 10.61 14.71 -4.18
CA PRO A 73 9.52 13.72 -4.05
C PRO A 73 9.04 13.53 -2.62
N GLU A 74 9.82 13.98 -1.64
CA GLU A 74 9.47 13.98 -0.23
C GLU A 74 8.53 15.14 0.17
N VAL A 75 8.29 16.13 -0.69
CA VAL A 75 7.35 17.23 -0.43
C VAL A 75 5.95 16.79 -0.83
N ALA A 76 5.05 16.71 0.16
CA ALA A 76 3.67 16.33 -0.09
C ALA A 76 2.88 17.47 -0.73
N VAL A 77 2.16 17.21 -1.82
CA VAL A 77 1.37 18.23 -2.55
C VAL A 77 -0.11 18.05 -2.25
N VAL A 78 -0.79 19.13 -1.85
CA VAL A 78 -2.25 19.20 -1.67
C VAL A 78 -2.79 20.28 -2.58
N LEU A 79 -3.83 19.98 -3.36
CA LEU A 79 -4.45 20.93 -4.28
C LEU A 79 -5.82 21.37 -3.78
N LEU A 80 -6.15 22.68 -3.92
CA LEU A 80 -7.54 23.15 -3.82
C LEU A 80 -8.05 23.48 -5.23
N ARG A 81 -9.22 22.97 -5.59
CA ARG A 81 -9.80 23.15 -6.93
C ARG A 81 -11.24 23.59 -6.89
N GLN A 82 -11.62 24.45 -7.85
CA GLN A 82 -13.00 24.96 -7.99
C GLN A 82 -13.99 23.84 -8.36
N ARG A 83 -13.53 22.83 -9.11
CA ARG A 83 -14.32 21.69 -9.53
C ARG A 83 -13.53 20.40 -9.39
N GLU A 84 -14.11 19.44 -8.71
CA GLU A 84 -13.62 18.07 -8.69
C GLU A 84 -14.13 17.33 -9.93
N SER A 85 -13.23 17.01 -10.85
CA SER A 85 -13.55 16.14 -11.98
C SER A 85 -12.78 14.83 -11.86
N GLY A 86 -13.38 13.73 -12.30
CA GLY A 86 -12.69 12.44 -12.32
C GLY A 86 -11.42 12.44 -13.19
N GLN A 87 -11.33 13.36 -14.16
CA GLN A 87 -10.13 13.55 -14.97
C GLN A 87 -9.04 14.26 -14.16
N MET A 88 -9.40 15.30 -13.40
CA MET A 88 -8.49 16.01 -12.51
C MET A 88 -7.93 15.10 -11.41
N LEU A 89 -8.78 14.30 -10.77
CA LEU A 89 -8.35 13.33 -9.76
C LEU A 89 -7.33 12.33 -10.35
N ARG A 90 -7.61 11.76 -11.52
CA ARG A 90 -6.67 10.85 -12.19
C ARG A 90 -5.35 11.52 -12.55
N ALA A 91 -5.38 12.77 -13.03
CA ALA A 91 -4.18 13.52 -13.33
C ALA A 91 -3.39 13.86 -12.06
N ALA A 92 -4.07 14.30 -11.01
CA ALA A 92 -3.46 14.59 -9.71
C ALA A 92 -2.74 13.36 -9.13
N LEU A 93 -3.37 12.19 -9.20
CA LEU A 93 -2.73 10.92 -8.78
C LEU A 93 -1.46 10.61 -9.58
N ARG A 94 -1.46 10.86 -10.90
CA ARG A 94 -0.26 10.64 -11.73
C ARG A 94 0.92 11.54 -11.36
N PHE A 95 0.64 12.75 -10.88
CA PHE A 95 1.65 13.75 -10.56
C PHE A 95 1.98 13.84 -9.07
N GLY A 96 1.67 12.78 -8.29
CA GLY A 96 2.09 12.71 -6.90
C GLY A 96 1.33 13.61 -5.93
N VAL A 97 0.17 14.12 -6.33
CA VAL A 97 -0.70 14.93 -5.46
C VAL A 97 -1.31 14.03 -4.37
N ARG A 98 -1.17 14.42 -3.12
CA ARG A 98 -1.62 13.65 -1.95
C ARG A 98 -3.11 13.78 -1.67
N ASP A 99 -3.65 14.97 -1.93
CA ASP A 99 -5.07 15.23 -1.73
C ASP A 99 -5.54 16.33 -2.66
N VAL A 100 -6.80 16.24 -3.08
CA VAL A 100 -7.47 17.27 -3.87
C VAL A 100 -8.74 17.67 -3.15
N LEU A 101 -8.79 18.90 -2.68
CA LEU A 101 -9.89 19.46 -1.92
C LEU A 101 -10.70 20.44 -2.77
N ALA A 102 -12.00 20.54 -2.52
CA ALA A 102 -12.81 21.60 -3.09
C ALA A 102 -12.35 22.97 -2.56
N ALA A 103 -12.33 23.99 -3.41
CA ALA A 103 -12.00 25.36 -3.00
C ALA A 103 -13.00 25.94 -1.97
N SER A 104 -14.19 25.32 -1.86
CA SER A 104 -15.21 25.62 -0.86
C SER A 104 -15.01 24.89 0.48
N SER A 105 -13.97 24.05 0.63
CA SER A 105 -13.67 23.35 1.88
C SER A 105 -13.40 24.36 3.00
N ASP A 106 -13.84 24.02 4.20
CA ASP A 106 -13.55 24.83 5.38
C ASP A 106 -12.08 24.74 5.83
N GLY A 107 -11.65 25.68 6.66
CA GLY A 107 -10.25 25.76 7.11
C GLY A 107 -9.82 24.55 7.94
N GLU A 108 -10.72 23.85 8.62
CA GLU A 108 -10.44 22.66 9.39
C GLU A 108 -10.15 21.46 8.49
N THR A 109 -10.93 21.28 7.44
CA THR A 109 -10.70 20.27 6.39
C THR A 109 -9.34 20.47 5.72
N VAL A 110 -9.02 21.70 5.35
CA VAL A 110 -7.71 22.04 4.73
C VAL A 110 -6.57 21.73 5.69
N ARG A 111 -6.67 22.16 6.94
CA ARG A 111 -5.66 21.92 7.97
C ARG A 111 -5.44 20.43 8.21
N SER A 112 -6.52 19.67 8.35
CA SER A 112 -6.47 18.21 8.56
C SER A 112 -5.79 17.48 7.40
N SER A 113 -6.07 17.85 6.15
CA SER A 113 -5.42 17.29 4.96
C SER A 113 -3.93 17.61 4.92
N VAL A 114 -3.56 18.87 5.17
CA VAL A 114 -2.14 19.27 5.21
C VAL A 114 -1.40 18.64 6.38
N SER A 115 -2.03 18.49 7.55
CA SER A 115 -1.42 17.79 8.70
C SER A 115 -1.09 16.34 8.36
N ARG A 116 -2.01 15.60 7.78
CA ARG A 116 -1.77 14.22 7.31
C ARG A 116 -0.65 14.16 6.27
N ALA A 117 -0.62 15.11 5.35
CA ALA A 117 0.44 15.21 4.35
C ALA A 117 1.82 15.45 4.99
N ILE A 118 1.91 16.29 6.02
CA ILE A 118 3.12 16.56 6.80
C ILE A 118 3.57 15.31 7.56
N GLU A 119 2.66 14.62 8.25
CA GLU A 119 2.96 13.40 8.99
C GLU A 119 3.56 12.33 8.08
N LEU A 120 2.97 12.15 6.90
CA LEU A 120 3.48 11.24 5.88
C LEU A 120 4.86 11.66 5.38
N ALA A 121 5.05 12.92 5.01
CA ALA A 121 6.33 13.45 4.55
C ALA A 121 7.44 13.29 5.60
N THR A 122 7.11 13.54 6.87
CA THR A 122 8.03 13.37 8.01
C THR A 122 8.40 11.90 8.22
N SER A 123 7.42 11.00 8.18
CA SER A 123 7.64 9.57 8.30
C SER A 123 8.52 9.03 7.16
N LEU A 124 8.24 9.43 5.92
CA LEU A 124 9.05 9.05 4.75
C LEU A 124 10.50 9.56 4.87
N ARG A 125 10.70 10.80 5.31
CA ARG A 125 12.04 11.37 5.53
C ARG A 125 12.82 10.67 6.63
N GLY A 126 12.18 10.35 7.74
CA GLY A 126 12.80 9.60 8.82
C GLY A 126 13.35 8.26 8.32
N ARG A 127 12.60 7.58 7.46
CA ARG A 127 13.00 6.31 6.83
C ARG A 127 14.08 6.46 5.76
N LEU A 128 14.00 7.51 4.93
CA LEU A 128 15.02 7.84 3.94
C LEU A 128 16.33 8.32 4.58
N ALA A 129 16.24 9.08 5.69
CA ALA A 129 17.41 9.55 6.44
C ALA A 129 18.10 8.43 7.22
N ALA A 130 17.37 7.40 7.65
CA ALA A 130 17.93 6.19 8.23
C ALA A 130 18.81 5.41 7.24
N GLY A 131 18.83 5.79 5.96
CA GLY A 131 19.72 5.33 4.90
C GLY A 131 19.82 3.81 4.78
N PRO A 132 20.44 3.28 3.72
CA PRO A 132 20.74 1.85 3.65
C PRO A 132 21.85 1.41 4.64
N GLY A 133 22.22 2.25 5.59
CA GLY A 133 23.25 2.03 6.64
C GLY A 133 22.74 2.12 8.08
N GLY A 134 21.45 2.43 8.33
CA GLY A 134 20.82 2.18 9.63
C GLY A 134 20.85 0.68 9.89
N ALA A 135 21.25 0.25 11.09
CA ALA A 135 21.42 -1.14 11.49
C ALA A 135 20.34 -2.00 10.83
N ARG A 136 20.78 -2.89 9.93
CA ARG A 136 19.99 -3.92 9.29
C ARG A 136 19.17 -4.58 10.40
N PRO A 137 17.84 -4.58 10.40
CA PRO A 137 17.15 -5.66 11.04
C PRO A 137 17.54 -6.87 10.18
N GLU A 138 18.52 -7.65 10.64
CA GLU A 138 18.65 -9.01 10.17
C GLU A 138 17.29 -9.62 10.29
N ALA A 139 16.82 -10.30 9.21
CA ALA A 139 15.62 -11.11 9.29
C ALA A 139 15.71 -11.91 10.60
N PRO A 140 14.75 -11.78 11.53
CA PRO A 140 14.93 -12.27 12.89
C PRO A 140 15.36 -13.74 12.84
N GLY A 141 16.61 -14.04 13.17
CA GLY A 141 17.11 -15.39 13.30
C GLY A 141 17.77 -16.02 12.07
N GLY A 142 18.26 -15.26 11.06
CA GLY A 142 19.01 -15.82 9.92
C GLY A 142 18.18 -16.70 8.97
N ARG A 143 16.86 -16.68 9.09
CA ARG A 143 15.95 -17.37 8.16
C ARG A 143 15.64 -16.47 6.96
N PRO A 144 15.60 -17.02 5.72
CA PRO A 144 15.12 -16.28 4.57
C PRO A 144 13.68 -15.82 4.80
N GLY A 145 13.30 -14.67 4.24
CA GLY A 145 11.94 -14.13 4.34
C GLY A 145 10.91 -15.07 3.72
N GLU A 146 9.64 -14.89 4.06
CA GLU A 146 8.51 -15.70 3.58
C GLU A 146 7.79 -15.01 2.43
N ILE A 147 7.54 -15.72 1.32
CA ILE A 147 6.82 -15.20 0.16
C ILE A 147 5.38 -15.70 0.18
N ILE A 148 4.43 -14.76 0.14
CA ILE A 148 2.98 -15.02 0.17
C ILE A 148 2.36 -14.44 -1.08
N THR A 149 1.86 -15.30 -1.98
CA THR A 149 1.20 -14.84 -3.21
C THR A 149 -0.32 -14.88 -3.06
N VAL A 150 -0.97 -13.77 -3.37
CA VAL A 150 -2.44 -13.64 -3.38
C VAL A 150 -2.94 -13.79 -4.81
N PHE A 151 -3.79 -14.78 -5.07
CA PHE A 151 -4.31 -15.08 -6.39
C PHE A 151 -5.82 -15.34 -6.39
N SER A 152 -6.47 -14.97 -7.48
CA SER A 152 -7.84 -15.39 -7.82
C SER A 152 -7.99 -15.40 -9.34
N ALA A 153 -8.54 -16.47 -9.87
CA ALA A 153 -8.85 -16.58 -11.31
C ALA A 153 -10.10 -15.76 -11.73
N LYS A 154 -10.59 -14.87 -10.88
CA LYS A 154 -11.69 -13.95 -11.18
C LYS A 154 -11.31 -12.52 -10.82
N GLY A 155 -11.54 -11.58 -11.74
CA GLY A 155 -11.38 -10.16 -11.48
C GLY A 155 -12.39 -9.65 -10.42
N GLY A 156 -12.02 -8.63 -9.65
CA GLY A 156 -12.89 -8.01 -8.65
C GLY A 156 -13.14 -8.82 -7.37
N CYS A 157 -12.45 -9.95 -7.16
CA CYS A 157 -12.55 -10.72 -5.91
C CYS A 157 -11.89 -10.05 -4.71
N GLY A 158 -11.06 -9.00 -4.92
CA GLY A 158 -10.38 -8.27 -3.85
C GLY A 158 -8.94 -8.71 -3.59
N LYS A 159 -8.22 -9.19 -4.62
CA LYS A 159 -6.81 -9.59 -4.52
C LYS A 159 -5.93 -8.45 -4.01
N THR A 160 -5.90 -7.32 -4.72
CA THR A 160 -5.11 -6.14 -4.37
C THR A 160 -5.49 -5.60 -2.99
N PHE A 161 -6.80 -5.61 -2.65
CA PHE A 161 -7.26 -5.28 -1.30
C PHE A 161 -6.65 -6.20 -0.25
N LEU A 162 -6.69 -7.52 -0.46
CA LEU A 162 -6.14 -8.48 0.48
C LEU A 162 -4.61 -8.36 0.57
N ALA A 163 -3.91 -8.27 -0.56
CA ALA A 163 -2.46 -8.18 -0.61
C ALA A 163 -1.93 -6.93 0.11
N THR A 164 -2.51 -5.76 -0.16
CA THR A 164 -2.11 -4.50 0.48
C THR A 164 -2.37 -4.50 1.99
N ASN A 165 -3.53 -4.99 2.42
CA ASN A 165 -3.88 -5.05 3.83
C ASN A 165 -3.09 -6.15 4.58
N LEU A 166 -2.84 -7.30 3.96
CA LEU A 166 -1.98 -8.34 4.53
C LEU A 166 -0.55 -7.82 4.73
N ALA A 167 0.02 -7.12 3.74
CA ALA A 167 1.33 -6.50 3.87
C ALA A 167 1.40 -5.50 5.03
N VAL A 168 0.36 -4.65 5.21
CA VAL A 168 0.26 -3.73 6.35
C VAL A 168 0.13 -4.47 7.68
N ALA A 169 -0.64 -5.56 7.73
CA ALA A 169 -0.78 -6.37 8.94
C ALA A 169 0.55 -7.04 9.35
N LEU A 170 1.29 -7.59 8.39
CA LEU A 170 2.61 -8.20 8.60
C LEU A 170 3.67 -7.17 8.98
N ALA A 171 3.53 -5.93 8.54
CA ALA A 171 4.44 -4.83 8.89
C ALA A 171 4.18 -4.28 10.32
N ALA A 172 3.09 -4.69 10.97
CA ALA A 172 2.82 -4.30 12.34
C ALA A 172 3.97 -4.76 13.28
N GLY A 173 4.31 -3.92 14.25
CA GLY A 173 5.41 -4.22 15.16
C GLY A 173 6.82 -3.85 14.63
N GLY A 174 6.90 -3.13 13.51
CA GLY A 174 8.17 -2.62 12.98
C GLY A 174 8.87 -3.55 11.99
N THR A 175 8.23 -4.65 11.58
CA THR A 175 8.73 -5.54 10.53
C THR A 175 8.66 -4.84 9.17
N GLU A 176 9.72 -4.88 8.37
CA GLU A 176 9.70 -4.41 6.99
C GLU A 176 9.16 -5.49 6.05
N VAL A 177 8.19 -5.13 5.24
CA VAL A 177 7.50 -6.03 4.31
C VAL A 177 7.62 -5.50 2.89
N ALA A 178 8.03 -6.34 1.94
CA ALA A 178 7.94 -6.02 0.52
C ALA A 178 6.54 -6.38 -0.01
N LEU A 179 5.98 -5.53 -0.85
CA LEU A 179 4.74 -5.78 -1.59
C LEU A 179 5.01 -5.63 -3.08
N VAL A 180 4.79 -6.68 -3.85
CA VAL A 180 5.06 -6.72 -5.28
C VAL A 180 3.75 -6.72 -6.05
N ASP A 181 3.60 -5.81 -6.99
CA ASP A 181 2.48 -5.75 -7.92
C ASP A 181 2.85 -6.50 -9.22
N LEU A 182 2.32 -7.71 -9.38
CA LEU A 182 2.46 -8.52 -10.59
C LEU A 182 1.26 -8.40 -11.55
N ASP A 183 0.27 -7.57 -11.26
CA ASP A 183 -0.73 -7.17 -12.27
C ASP A 183 -0.11 -6.12 -13.20
N LEU A 184 0.83 -6.56 -14.03
CA LEU A 184 1.72 -5.69 -14.80
C LEU A 184 1.00 -4.77 -15.79
N HIS A 185 -0.22 -5.13 -16.18
CA HIS A 185 -1.03 -4.35 -17.12
C HIS A 185 -2.01 -3.39 -16.45
N PHE A 186 -2.52 -3.77 -15.28
CA PHE A 186 -3.58 -3.04 -14.56
C PHE A 186 -3.31 -2.95 -13.07
N GLY A 187 -2.02 -2.81 -12.68
CA GLY A 187 -1.61 -2.78 -11.28
C GLY A 187 -2.21 -1.61 -10.52
N ASP A 188 -2.84 -1.93 -9.38
CA ASP A 188 -3.54 -0.97 -8.53
C ASP A 188 -2.86 -0.75 -7.18
N VAL A 189 -1.79 -1.48 -6.85
CA VAL A 189 -1.11 -1.40 -5.54
C VAL A 189 -0.68 0.03 -5.21
N ALA A 190 -0.08 0.73 -6.17
CA ALA A 190 0.36 2.10 -5.97
C ALA A 190 -0.81 3.04 -5.67
N ILE A 191 -1.94 2.86 -6.37
CA ILE A 191 -3.16 3.68 -6.20
C ILE A 191 -3.80 3.39 -4.84
N VAL A 192 -3.96 2.11 -4.50
CA VAL A 192 -4.59 1.66 -3.24
C VAL A 192 -3.80 2.07 -1.99
N LEU A 193 -2.48 2.28 -2.13
CA LEU A 193 -1.61 2.75 -1.05
C LEU A 193 -1.22 4.24 -1.16
N GLN A 194 -1.79 4.98 -2.11
CA GLN A 194 -1.40 6.37 -2.41
C GLN A 194 0.12 6.54 -2.57
N LEU A 195 0.75 5.60 -3.27
CA LEU A 195 2.17 5.65 -3.57
C LEU A 195 2.41 6.29 -4.94
N PHE A 196 3.58 6.91 -5.07
CA PHE A 196 4.02 7.55 -6.32
C PHE A 196 5.39 6.97 -6.69
N PRO A 197 5.39 5.76 -7.31
CA PRO A 197 6.63 5.12 -7.68
C PRO A 197 7.35 5.93 -8.76
N THR A 198 8.63 6.23 -8.52
CA THR A 198 9.54 6.81 -9.53
C THR A 198 10.20 5.72 -10.37
N ARG A 199 10.19 4.49 -9.87
CA ARG A 199 10.70 3.28 -10.53
C ARG A 199 9.72 2.16 -10.32
N THR A 200 9.71 1.21 -11.25
CA THR A 200 8.75 0.11 -11.30
C THR A 200 9.45 -1.25 -11.37
N ILE A 201 8.70 -2.33 -11.29
CA ILE A 201 9.21 -3.69 -11.49
C ILE A 201 9.89 -3.86 -12.84
N GLN A 202 9.46 -3.14 -13.88
CA GLN A 202 10.06 -3.16 -15.19
C GLN A 202 11.48 -2.58 -15.18
N ASP A 203 11.69 -1.46 -14.48
CA ASP A 203 13.00 -0.85 -14.36
C ASP A 203 13.95 -1.78 -13.61
N ALA A 204 13.48 -2.43 -12.54
CA ALA A 204 14.25 -3.43 -11.82
C ALA A 204 14.57 -4.67 -12.67
N ALA A 205 13.62 -5.13 -13.51
CA ALA A 205 13.81 -6.29 -14.37
C ALA A 205 14.83 -6.06 -15.50
N ARG A 206 15.07 -4.80 -15.90
CA ARG A 206 16.06 -4.41 -16.91
C ARG A 206 17.47 -4.17 -16.35
N GLU A 207 17.60 -4.02 -15.03
CA GLU A 207 18.87 -3.71 -14.39
C GLU A 207 19.82 -4.90 -14.48
N ARG A 208 21.03 -4.66 -15.00
CA ARG A 208 22.07 -5.69 -15.11
C ARG A 208 22.85 -5.80 -13.79
N GLY A 209 23.01 -7.03 -13.30
CA GLY A 209 23.75 -7.26 -12.06
C GLY A 209 23.00 -6.76 -10.82
N LEU A 210 21.67 -6.76 -10.88
CA LEU A 210 20.82 -6.34 -9.75
C LEU A 210 21.12 -7.17 -8.51
N ASP A 211 21.43 -6.49 -7.43
CA ASP A 211 21.58 -7.08 -6.09
C ASP A 211 20.46 -6.61 -5.15
N ALA A 212 20.37 -7.19 -3.97
CA ALA A 212 19.34 -6.88 -3.00
C ALA A 212 19.37 -5.41 -2.52
N ARG A 213 20.56 -4.79 -2.46
CA ARG A 213 20.74 -3.39 -2.07
C ARG A 213 20.23 -2.46 -3.17
N THR A 214 20.61 -2.71 -4.40
CA THR A 214 20.17 -1.93 -5.57
C THR A 214 18.66 -2.07 -5.76
N LEU A 215 18.11 -3.30 -5.64
CA LEU A 215 16.68 -3.56 -5.77
C LEU A 215 15.85 -2.72 -4.79
N ARG A 216 16.36 -2.49 -3.56
CA ARG A 216 15.65 -1.65 -2.58
C ARG A 216 15.40 -0.22 -3.09
N SER A 217 16.26 0.32 -3.97
CA SER A 217 16.07 1.65 -4.56
C SER A 217 14.92 1.73 -5.57
N TYR A 218 14.39 0.60 -6.01
CA TYR A 218 13.23 0.52 -6.90
C TYR A 218 11.90 0.42 -6.14
N LEU A 219 11.95 0.21 -4.82
CA LEU A 219 10.75 0.11 -4.00
C LEU A 219 10.35 1.48 -3.47
N THR A 220 9.05 1.71 -3.45
CA THR A 220 8.45 2.94 -2.90
C THR A 220 7.98 2.66 -1.47
N PRO A 221 8.49 3.39 -0.45
CA PRO A 221 8.11 3.15 0.93
C PRO A 221 6.71 3.70 1.25
N HIS A 222 5.93 2.93 2.01
CA HIS A 222 4.69 3.35 2.65
C HIS A 222 4.90 3.52 4.16
N HIS A 223 4.20 4.49 4.77
CA HIS A 223 4.37 4.83 6.20
C HIS A 223 4.10 3.67 7.17
N ALA A 224 3.27 2.69 6.78
CA ALA A 224 2.99 1.49 7.59
C ALA A 224 4.11 0.44 7.62
N GLY A 225 5.29 0.69 7.04
CA GLY A 225 6.38 -0.29 7.00
C GLY A 225 6.41 -1.18 5.76
N VAL A 226 5.51 -0.93 4.81
CA VAL A 226 5.46 -1.64 3.53
C VAL A 226 6.35 -0.94 2.50
N TRP A 227 7.07 -1.73 1.69
CA TRP A 227 7.90 -1.28 0.58
C TRP A 227 7.34 -1.87 -0.71
N ALA A 228 6.72 -1.05 -1.56
CA ALA A 228 6.05 -1.51 -2.75
C ALA A 228 6.94 -1.47 -3.99
N LEU A 229 7.05 -2.61 -4.69
CA LEU A 229 7.57 -2.70 -6.04
C LEU A 229 6.36 -2.64 -6.99
N ALA A 230 6.12 -1.47 -7.54
CA ALA A 230 4.92 -1.19 -8.32
C ALA A 230 4.97 -1.77 -9.74
N ALA A 231 3.81 -2.07 -10.30
CA ALA A 231 3.64 -2.40 -11.71
C ALA A 231 4.06 -1.23 -12.63
N PRO A 232 4.37 -1.50 -13.90
CA PRO A 232 4.64 -0.45 -14.90
C PRO A 232 3.47 0.52 -15.04
N THR A 233 3.75 1.78 -15.34
CA THR A 233 2.71 2.79 -15.58
C THR A 233 2.10 2.71 -16.97
N GLU A 234 2.79 2.07 -17.92
CA GLU A 234 2.37 1.92 -19.31
C GLU A 234 2.17 0.44 -19.65
N PRO A 235 0.95 0.01 -20.04
CA PRO A 235 0.66 -1.38 -20.33
C PRO A 235 1.55 -2.04 -21.40
N PRO A 236 1.97 -1.37 -22.50
CA PRO A 236 2.81 -2.02 -23.52
C PRO A 236 4.17 -2.49 -23.02
N VAL A 237 4.66 -1.93 -21.94
CA VAL A 237 5.96 -2.31 -21.34
C VAL A 237 5.88 -3.51 -20.40
N ALA A 238 4.68 -3.88 -19.97
CA ALA A 238 4.43 -5.03 -19.08
C ALA A 238 5.00 -6.35 -19.66
N ASP A 239 4.89 -6.55 -20.97
CA ASP A 239 5.34 -7.75 -21.67
C ASP A 239 6.88 -7.93 -21.63
N THR A 240 7.62 -6.90 -21.22
CA THR A 240 9.09 -6.98 -21.10
C THR A 240 9.57 -7.62 -19.81
N VAL A 241 8.69 -7.82 -18.82
CA VAL A 241 9.00 -8.45 -17.53
C VAL A 241 8.85 -9.97 -17.68
N SER A 242 9.97 -10.69 -17.81
CA SER A 242 9.97 -12.15 -17.95
C SER A 242 9.70 -12.88 -16.63
N ALA A 243 9.25 -14.14 -16.71
CA ALA A 243 9.08 -15.02 -15.55
C ALA A 243 10.40 -15.22 -14.78
N SER A 244 11.52 -15.33 -15.48
CA SER A 244 12.85 -15.44 -14.85
C SER A 244 13.27 -14.18 -14.10
N ALA A 245 12.89 -12.99 -14.60
CA ALA A 245 13.11 -11.74 -13.89
C ALA A 245 12.28 -11.70 -12.60
N VAL A 246 10.99 -12.11 -12.66
CA VAL A 246 10.13 -12.20 -11.47
C VAL A 246 10.74 -13.13 -10.41
N SER A 247 11.17 -14.34 -10.78
CA SER A 247 11.82 -15.28 -9.85
C SER A 247 13.07 -14.67 -9.21
N THR A 248 13.91 -13.98 -10.01
CA THR A 248 15.11 -13.32 -9.51
C THR A 248 14.78 -12.19 -8.52
N LEU A 249 13.81 -11.33 -8.86
CA LEU A 249 13.37 -10.24 -8.00
C LEU A 249 12.81 -10.76 -6.66
N LEU A 250 11.98 -11.80 -6.69
CA LEU A 250 11.40 -12.40 -5.49
C LEU A 250 12.47 -13.01 -4.57
N LYS A 251 13.49 -13.68 -5.13
CA LYS A 251 14.64 -14.21 -4.37
C LYS A 251 15.46 -13.10 -3.70
N LEU A 252 15.70 -12.00 -4.42
CA LEU A 252 16.40 -10.85 -3.87
C LEU A 252 15.59 -10.16 -2.75
N LEU A 253 14.28 -10.00 -2.94
CA LEU A 253 13.40 -9.45 -1.90
C LEU A 253 13.34 -10.35 -0.67
N ARG A 254 13.23 -11.67 -0.85
CA ARG A 254 13.26 -12.67 0.22
C ARG A 254 14.52 -12.58 1.08
N SER A 255 15.64 -12.23 0.48
CA SER A 255 16.91 -12.06 1.23
C SER A 255 16.97 -10.76 2.07
N SER A 256 16.06 -9.82 1.81
CA SER A 256 16.11 -8.46 2.38
C SER A 256 14.93 -8.12 3.28
N PHE A 257 13.81 -8.81 3.13
CA PHE A 257 12.57 -8.57 3.87
C PHE A 257 12.13 -9.83 4.61
N ALA A 258 11.50 -9.64 5.77
CA ALA A 258 10.93 -10.77 6.51
C ALA A 258 9.74 -11.40 5.79
N TYR A 259 8.97 -10.58 5.07
CA TYR A 259 7.85 -11.02 4.26
C TYR A 259 7.87 -10.33 2.90
N VAL A 260 7.46 -11.08 1.88
CA VAL A 260 7.19 -10.58 0.52
C VAL A 260 5.76 -10.97 0.15
N VAL A 261 4.87 -10.00 0.06
CA VAL A 261 3.50 -10.23 -0.40
C VAL A 261 3.42 -9.91 -1.88
N VAL A 262 2.78 -10.78 -2.66
CA VAL A 262 2.67 -10.64 -4.12
C VAL A 262 1.20 -10.52 -4.50
N ASP A 263 0.81 -9.38 -5.08
CA ASP A 263 -0.48 -9.21 -5.75
C ASP A 263 -0.39 -9.66 -7.20
N THR A 264 -1.43 -10.29 -7.74
CA THR A 264 -1.39 -10.92 -9.06
C THR A 264 -2.58 -10.53 -9.94
N PRO A 265 -2.46 -10.63 -11.29
CA PRO A 265 -3.61 -10.56 -12.18
C PRO A 265 -4.60 -11.72 -11.96
N ALA A 266 -5.75 -11.67 -12.62
CA ALA A 266 -6.75 -12.74 -12.57
C ALA A 266 -6.46 -13.91 -13.55
N ALA A 267 -5.32 -13.89 -14.22
CA ALA A 267 -4.89 -14.91 -15.19
C ALA A 267 -3.64 -15.64 -14.68
N VAL A 268 -3.56 -16.94 -14.92
CA VAL A 268 -2.33 -17.71 -14.70
C VAL A 268 -1.40 -17.46 -15.89
N THR A 269 -0.43 -16.58 -15.68
CA THR A 269 0.64 -16.28 -16.64
C THR A 269 1.95 -16.92 -16.20
N ASP A 270 2.96 -16.91 -17.04
CA ASP A 270 4.30 -17.43 -16.70
C ASP A 270 4.91 -16.66 -15.51
N GLN A 271 4.63 -15.36 -15.37
CA GLN A 271 5.05 -14.55 -14.23
C GLN A 271 4.35 -14.98 -12.94
N VAL A 272 3.05 -15.30 -13.01
CA VAL A 272 2.28 -15.80 -11.86
C VAL A 272 2.76 -17.20 -11.44
N LEU A 273 3.07 -18.06 -12.42
CA LEU A 273 3.66 -19.37 -12.13
C LEU A 273 5.02 -19.24 -11.47
N ALA A 274 5.88 -18.34 -11.95
CA ALA A 274 7.15 -18.03 -11.28
C ALA A 274 6.97 -17.53 -9.86
N ALA A 275 5.93 -16.72 -9.58
CA ALA A 275 5.60 -16.31 -8.22
C ALA A 275 5.13 -17.50 -7.36
N PHE A 276 4.29 -18.40 -7.88
CA PHE A 276 3.87 -19.60 -7.16
C PHE A 276 5.05 -20.51 -6.82
N ASP A 277 6.00 -20.68 -7.75
CA ASP A 277 7.20 -21.51 -7.55
C ASP A 277 8.06 -21.00 -6.39
N GLU A 278 8.18 -19.69 -6.23
CA GLU A 278 8.95 -19.05 -5.17
C GLU A 278 8.16 -18.89 -3.86
N SER A 279 6.84 -19.14 -3.85
CA SER A 279 5.96 -18.88 -2.70
C SER A 279 6.07 -19.97 -1.63
N ASP A 280 6.10 -19.55 -0.38
CA ASP A 280 5.92 -20.41 0.80
C ASP A 280 4.43 -20.65 1.08
N ALA A 281 3.59 -19.64 0.75
CA ALA A 281 2.14 -19.75 0.84
C ALA A 281 1.45 -19.07 -0.34
N ILE A 282 0.31 -19.64 -0.76
CA ILE A 282 -0.52 -19.13 -1.85
C ILE A 282 -1.94 -18.97 -1.32
N ALA A 283 -2.37 -17.71 -1.16
CA ALA A 283 -3.72 -17.35 -0.75
C ALA A 283 -4.65 -17.33 -1.97
N LEU A 284 -5.45 -18.37 -2.15
CA LEU A 284 -6.45 -18.47 -3.21
C LEU A 284 -7.75 -17.81 -2.77
N LEU A 285 -8.09 -16.70 -3.42
CA LEU A 285 -9.25 -15.88 -3.09
C LEU A 285 -10.45 -16.16 -4.00
N ALA A 286 -11.63 -16.35 -3.41
CA ALA A 286 -12.90 -16.44 -4.13
C ALA A 286 -13.99 -15.60 -3.44
N THR A 287 -15.10 -15.39 -4.13
CA THR A 287 -16.35 -14.81 -3.61
C THR A 287 -17.45 -15.86 -3.66
N LEU A 288 -18.51 -15.69 -2.84
CA LEU A 288 -19.67 -16.62 -2.81
C LEU A 288 -20.56 -16.45 -4.04
N ASP A 289 -20.02 -16.78 -5.22
CA ASP A 289 -20.78 -16.88 -6.46
C ASP A 289 -20.31 -18.08 -7.29
N VAL A 290 -21.20 -18.67 -8.07
CA VAL A 290 -20.92 -19.90 -8.83
C VAL A 290 -19.72 -19.77 -9.76
N PRO A 291 -19.56 -18.69 -10.58
CA PRO A 291 -18.37 -18.53 -11.41
C PRO A 291 -17.07 -18.47 -10.63
N SER A 292 -17.05 -17.77 -9.48
CA SER A 292 -15.84 -17.65 -8.64
C SER A 292 -15.43 -19.01 -8.05
N ILE A 293 -16.39 -19.77 -7.51
CA ILE A 293 -16.15 -21.10 -6.94
C ILE A 293 -15.71 -22.09 -8.02
N LYS A 294 -16.33 -22.05 -9.20
CA LYS A 294 -15.90 -22.86 -10.36
C LYS A 294 -14.44 -22.56 -10.72
N ASN A 295 -14.08 -21.28 -10.85
CA ASN A 295 -12.73 -20.88 -11.21
C ASN A 295 -11.71 -21.27 -10.13
N LEU A 296 -12.06 -21.12 -8.85
CA LEU A 296 -11.23 -21.58 -7.74
C LEU A 296 -10.98 -23.09 -7.82
N LYS A 297 -12.04 -23.90 -8.05
CA LYS A 297 -11.92 -25.35 -8.23
C LYS A 297 -10.95 -25.71 -9.37
N LEU A 298 -11.09 -25.04 -10.54
CA LEU A 298 -10.21 -25.26 -11.68
C LEU A 298 -8.76 -24.87 -11.36
N THR A 299 -8.56 -23.76 -10.64
CA THR A 299 -7.23 -23.33 -10.20
C THR A 299 -6.59 -24.38 -9.29
N MET A 300 -7.33 -24.87 -8.29
CA MET A 300 -6.83 -25.90 -7.39
C MET A 300 -6.46 -27.19 -8.12
N GLN A 301 -7.28 -27.64 -9.08
CA GLN A 301 -6.98 -28.81 -9.91
C GLN A 301 -5.73 -28.58 -10.79
N THR A 302 -5.53 -27.37 -11.27
CA THR A 302 -4.33 -27.02 -12.04
C THR A 302 -3.08 -27.04 -11.14
N MET A 303 -3.18 -26.49 -9.94
CA MET A 303 -2.08 -26.53 -8.96
C MET A 303 -1.73 -27.95 -8.54
N GLU A 304 -2.71 -28.81 -8.34
CA GLU A 304 -2.52 -30.23 -8.05
C GLU A 304 -1.77 -30.95 -9.20
N ARG A 305 -2.18 -30.69 -10.45
CA ARG A 305 -1.49 -31.24 -11.64
C ARG A 305 -0.05 -30.74 -11.76
N LEU A 306 0.21 -29.50 -11.39
CA LEU A 306 1.54 -28.88 -11.32
C LEU A 306 2.31 -29.32 -10.05
N ARG A 307 1.73 -30.15 -9.19
CA ARG A 307 2.32 -30.69 -7.95
C ARG A 307 2.66 -29.64 -6.91
N TYR A 308 1.92 -28.55 -6.85
CA TYR A 308 2.03 -27.62 -5.71
C TYR A 308 1.52 -28.29 -4.43
N PRO A 309 2.30 -28.26 -3.32
CA PRO A 309 1.89 -28.89 -2.08
C PRO A 309 0.61 -28.26 -1.52
N PRO A 310 -0.42 -29.06 -1.17
CA PRO A 310 -1.65 -28.52 -0.57
C PRO A 310 -1.40 -27.72 0.72
N SER A 311 -0.34 -28.04 1.45
CA SER A 311 0.06 -27.31 2.67
C SER A 311 0.45 -25.85 2.43
N ARG A 312 0.83 -25.48 1.20
CA ARG A 312 1.10 -24.10 0.83
C ARG A 312 -0.15 -23.32 0.43
N ILE A 313 -1.27 -23.99 0.18
CA ILE A 313 -2.50 -23.35 -0.32
C ILE A 313 -3.37 -22.96 0.87
N ARG A 314 -3.86 -21.70 0.85
CA ARG A 314 -4.87 -21.19 1.78
C ARG A 314 -6.09 -20.73 0.98
N VAL A 315 -7.22 -21.35 1.24
CA VAL A 315 -8.50 -21.01 0.59
C VAL A 315 -9.21 -19.93 1.38
N ILE A 316 -9.41 -18.77 0.77
CA ILE A 316 -10.03 -17.61 1.40
C ILE A 316 -11.30 -17.23 0.65
N VAL A 317 -12.41 -17.10 1.36
CA VAL A 317 -13.67 -16.63 0.80
C VAL A 317 -13.92 -15.19 1.25
N ASN A 318 -13.89 -14.26 0.30
CA ASN A 318 -14.19 -12.85 0.52
C ASN A 318 -15.70 -12.58 0.37
N ARG A 319 -16.22 -11.60 1.11
CA ARG A 319 -17.65 -11.25 1.14
C ARG A 319 -18.51 -12.46 1.51
N ALA A 320 -18.05 -13.23 2.50
CA ALA A 320 -18.63 -14.53 2.86
C ALA A 320 -20.03 -14.46 3.50
N ASP A 321 -20.49 -13.27 3.88
CA ASP A 321 -21.81 -12.98 4.41
C ASP A 321 -22.84 -12.57 3.33
N SER A 322 -22.43 -12.62 2.05
CA SER A 322 -23.31 -12.33 0.92
C SER A 322 -24.47 -13.34 0.88
N ARG A 323 -25.70 -12.86 1.02
CA ARG A 323 -26.92 -13.71 0.94
C ARG A 323 -27.29 -14.03 -0.51
N VAL A 324 -26.45 -14.79 -1.20
CA VAL A 324 -26.58 -15.11 -2.64
C VAL A 324 -27.02 -16.56 -2.91
N GLY A 325 -27.55 -17.24 -1.90
CA GLY A 325 -28.05 -18.61 -2.05
C GLY A 325 -26.96 -19.73 -1.98
N LEU A 326 -25.69 -19.37 -1.91
CA LEU A 326 -24.59 -20.31 -1.65
C LEU A 326 -24.21 -20.25 -0.17
N ARG A 327 -24.04 -21.42 0.44
CA ARG A 327 -23.57 -21.53 1.83
C ARG A 327 -22.16 -22.10 1.85
N LEU A 328 -21.39 -21.74 2.84
CA LEU A 328 -19.99 -22.18 2.98
C LEU A 328 -19.82 -23.70 2.94
N PRO A 329 -20.65 -24.53 3.65
CA PRO A 329 -20.56 -25.98 3.55
C PRO A 329 -20.78 -26.54 2.14
N ASP A 330 -21.64 -25.89 1.35
CA ASP A 330 -21.88 -26.31 -0.04
C ASP A 330 -20.63 -26.01 -0.91
N VAL A 331 -19.94 -24.88 -0.65
CA VAL A 331 -18.68 -24.50 -1.29
C VAL A 331 -17.58 -25.52 -0.94
N GLU A 332 -17.38 -25.84 0.34
CA GLU A 332 -16.38 -26.81 0.80
C GLU A 332 -16.59 -28.19 0.18
N LYS A 333 -17.86 -28.64 0.09
CA LYS A 333 -18.20 -29.88 -0.60
C LYS A 333 -17.81 -29.87 -2.07
N VAL A 334 -18.05 -28.77 -2.79
CA VAL A 334 -17.65 -28.60 -4.19
C VAL A 334 -16.14 -28.58 -4.35
N LEU A 335 -15.43 -27.86 -3.49
CA LEU A 335 -13.98 -27.75 -3.53
C LEU A 335 -13.29 -29.06 -3.13
N GLY A 336 -13.88 -29.84 -2.21
CA GLY A 336 -13.30 -31.04 -1.61
C GLY A 336 -12.27 -30.72 -0.51
N THR A 337 -12.28 -29.48 -0.01
CA THR A 337 -11.43 -29.00 1.09
C THR A 337 -12.16 -27.95 1.90
N SER A 338 -11.73 -27.73 3.14
CA SER A 338 -12.23 -26.66 3.99
C SER A 338 -11.78 -25.28 3.47
N VAL A 339 -12.54 -24.26 3.84
CA VAL A 339 -12.17 -22.84 3.69
C VAL A 339 -11.38 -22.44 4.93
N ASP A 340 -10.14 -21.98 4.72
CA ASP A 340 -9.23 -21.60 5.82
C ASP A 340 -9.67 -20.30 6.48
N LEU A 341 -10.15 -19.33 5.68
CA LEU A 341 -10.56 -18.04 6.19
C LEU A 341 -11.74 -17.44 5.43
N THR A 342 -12.61 -16.73 6.15
CA THR A 342 -13.70 -15.95 5.56
C THR A 342 -13.56 -14.47 5.91
N ILE A 343 -13.70 -13.60 4.91
CA ILE A 343 -13.68 -12.14 5.08
C ILE A 343 -15.12 -11.64 4.90
N PRO A 344 -15.70 -10.93 5.88
CA PRO A 344 -17.06 -10.39 5.74
C PRO A 344 -17.12 -9.21 4.78
N SER A 345 -18.29 -8.91 4.24
CA SER A 345 -18.54 -7.67 3.52
C SER A 345 -18.48 -6.49 4.49
N SER A 346 -17.87 -5.38 4.06
CA SER A 346 -17.89 -4.12 4.81
C SER A 346 -17.92 -2.93 3.87
N ARG A 347 -18.67 -1.89 4.25
CA ARG A 347 -18.62 -0.60 3.55
C ARG A 347 -17.29 0.12 3.73
N SER A 348 -16.55 -0.18 4.78
CA SER A 348 -15.20 0.38 5.00
C SER A 348 -14.21 -0.03 3.92
N VAL A 349 -14.39 -1.20 3.31
CA VAL A 349 -13.48 -1.70 2.25
C VAL A 349 -13.46 -0.79 1.02
N PRO A 350 -14.58 -0.53 0.31
CA PRO A 350 -14.54 0.39 -0.82
C PRO A 350 -14.19 1.83 -0.41
N ILE A 351 -14.53 2.26 0.79
CA ILE A 351 -14.15 3.59 1.30
C ILE A 351 -12.63 3.66 1.48
N SER A 352 -12.01 2.66 2.08
CA SER A 352 -10.56 2.60 2.31
C SER A 352 -9.79 2.58 0.98
N VAL A 353 -10.26 1.79 0.01
CA VAL A 353 -9.67 1.71 -1.34
C VAL A 353 -9.75 3.07 -2.05
N ASN A 354 -10.93 3.72 -2.01
CA ASN A 354 -11.11 5.05 -2.64
C ASN A 354 -10.29 6.14 -1.96
N LYS A 355 -10.05 6.03 -0.65
CA LYS A 355 -9.19 6.95 0.10
C LYS A 355 -7.70 6.60 -0.04
N GLY A 356 -7.36 5.47 -0.65
CA GLY A 356 -5.98 5.00 -0.72
C GLY A 356 -5.35 4.74 0.66
N ASN A 357 -6.18 4.39 1.65
CA ASN A 357 -5.76 4.11 3.02
C ASN A 357 -6.22 2.69 3.42
N PRO A 358 -5.30 1.74 3.65
CA PRO A 358 -5.67 0.37 4.01
C PRO A 358 -6.65 0.29 5.19
N VAL A 359 -7.59 -0.67 5.13
CA VAL A 359 -8.65 -0.82 6.15
C VAL A 359 -8.08 -1.03 7.56
N LEU A 360 -6.90 -1.62 7.65
CA LEU A 360 -6.21 -1.78 8.94
C LEU A 360 -5.81 -0.45 9.60
N LEU A 361 -5.65 0.60 8.80
CA LEU A 361 -5.33 1.96 9.25
C LEU A 361 -6.60 2.82 9.36
N GLU A 362 -7.55 2.66 8.43
CA GLU A 362 -8.80 3.43 8.39
C GLU A 362 -9.77 2.99 9.49
N GLU A 363 -9.93 1.67 9.69
CA GLU A 363 -10.83 1.09 10.70
C GLU A 363 -10.14 -0.05 11.47
N PRO A 364 -9.13 0.27 12.29
CA PRO A 364 -8.27 -0.74 12.92
C PRO A 364 -9.00 -1.71 13.87
N ARG A 365 -10.20 -1.35 14.36
CA ARG A 365 -11.04 -2.21 15.21
C ARG A 365 -12.20 -2.87 14.45
N GLY A 366 -12.25 -2.72 13.13
CA GLY A 366 -13.28 -3.30 12.30
C GLY A 366 -13.13 -4.81 12.11
N ASN A 367 -14.23 -5.50 11.87
CA ASN A 367 -14.24 -6.97 11.70
C ASN A 367 -13.32 -7.43 10.56
N VAL A 368 -13.22 -6.67 9.47
CA VAL A 368 -12.33 -6.99 8.35
C VAL A 368 -10.87 -6.87 8.78
N ALA A 369 -10.51 -5.81 9.51
CA ALA A 369 -9.15 -5.63 10.02
C ALA A 369 -8.75 -6.75 10.98
N GLU A 370 -9.66 -7.21 11.84
CA GLU A 370 -9.43 -8.34 12.75
C GLU A 370 -9.15 -9.64 12.00
N VAL A 371 -9.97 -9.95 10.99
CA VAL A 371 -9.79 -11.13 10.15
C VAL A 371 -8.46 -11.13 9.42
N ILE A 372 -8.04 -9.98 8.86
CA ILE A 372 -6.76 -9.86 8.16
C ILE A 372 -5.58 -10.02 9.15
N ARG A 373 -5.68 -9.49 10.38
CA ARG A 373 -4.65 -9.74 11.40
C ARG A 373 -4.55 -11.21 11.78
N ARG A 374 -5.67 -11.93 11.85
CA ARG A 374 -5.65 -13.40 12.08
C ARG A 374 -4.92 -14.09 10.94
N LEU A 375 -5.20 -13.74 9.69
CA LEU A 375 -4.47 -14.29 8.54
C LEU A 375 -2.96 -13.99 8.63
N ALA A 376 -2.59 -12.76 8.96
CA ALA A 376 -1.18 -12.37 9.13
C ALA A 376 -0.51 -13.16 10.26
N ALA A 377 -1.22 -13.44 11.34
CA ALA A 377 -0.70 -14.24 12.47
C ALA A 377 -0.40 -15.70 12.09
N GLU A 378 -1.07 -16.27 11.08
CA GLU A 378 -0.77 -17.61 10.57
C GLU A 378 0.60 -17.69 9.88
N PHE A 379 1.09 -16.57 9.35
CA PHE A 379 2.41 -16.45 8.73
C PHE A 379 3.48 -15.93 9.70
N ALA A 380 3.09 -15.43 10.87
CA ALA A 380 4.05 -14.98 11.88
C ALA A 380 4.72 -16.19 12.54
N PRO A 381 6.05 -16.20 12.76
CA PRO A 381 6.72 -17.26 13.47
C PRO A 381 6.15 -17.38 14.90
N ALA A 382 5.99 -18.59 15.39
CA ALA A 382 5.39 -18.94 16.69
C ALA A 382 6.12 -18.41 17.95
N THR A 383 6.79 -17.28 17.87
CA THR A 383 7.60 -16.67 18.94
C THR A 383 7.13 -15.28 19.39
N ALA A 384 5.89 -14.89 19.13
CA ALA A 384 5.30 -13.75 19.84
C ALA A 384 4.61 -14.32 21.08
N THR A 385 5.33 -14.37 22.19
CA THR A 385 4.84 -14.72 23.53
C THR A 385 3.51 -14.01 23.80
N GLU A 386 2.44 -14.76 24.05
CA GLU A 386 1.23 -14.22 24.69
C GLU A 386 1.66 -13.40 25.93
N PRO A 387 1.13 -12.21 26.15
CA PRO A 387 1.36 -11.52 27.39
C PRO A 387 0.81 -12.42 28.52
N ALA A 388 1.69 -12.85 29.41
CA ALA A 388 1.33 -13.69 30.55
C ALA A 388 0.13 -13.07 31.27
N PRO A 389 -0.90 -13.87 31.62
CA PRO A 389 -2.06 -13.35 32.35
C PRO A 389 -1.59 -12.69 33.64
N PRO A 390 -2.18 -11.55 34.05
CA PRO A 390 -1.77 -10.85 35.25
C PRO A 390 -1.86 -11.78 36.45
N ARG A 391 -0.75 -12.00 37.15
CA ARG A 391 -0.70 -12.82 38.36
C ARG A 391 -1.71 -12.24 39.37
N PRO A 392 -2.59 -13.07 39.97
CA PRO A 392 -3.51 -12.59 40.97
C PRO A 392 -2.72 -12.03 42.16
N ARG A 393 -2.98 -10.78 42.49
CA ARG A 393 -2.45 -10.13 43.69
C ARG A 393 -2.94 -10.94 44.90
N ARG A 394 -2.03 -11.60 45.61
CA ARG A 394 -2.30 -12.19 46.92
C ARG A 394 -2.75 -11.06 47.88
N ALA A 395 -4.00 -11.11 48.24
CA ALA A 395 -4.51 -10.30 49.34
C ALA A 395 -3.82 -10.74 50.64
N LEU A 396 -3.01 -9.86 51.19
CA LEU A 396 -2.51 -10.01 52.56
C LEU A 396 -3.69 -9.75 53.50
N PHE A 397 -4.28 -10.83 54.01
CA PHE A 397 -5.13 -10.76 55.17
C PHE A 397 -4.25 -10.47 56.38
N GLN A 398 -4.30 -9.25 56.93
CA GLN A 398 -3.87 -8.97 58.28
C GLN A 398 -4.93 -9.52 59.22
N ARG A 399 -4.53 -10.42 60.09
CA ARG A 399 -5.28 -10.80 61.29
C ARG A 399 -4.87 -9.84 62.40
N SER A 400 -5.83 -9.23 63.06
CA SER A 400 -5.82 -8.81 64.43
C SER A 400 -6.79 -9.66 65.20
#